data_3e2e64bf0ba68aee17d764545f0d232b
#
_entry.id   3e2e64bf0ba68aee17d764545f0d232b
#
_cell.length_a   1.000
_cell.length_b   1.000
_cell.length_c   1.000
_cell.angle_alpha   90.00
_cell.angle_beta   90.00
_cell.angle_gamma   90.00
#
_symmetry.space_group_name_H-M   'P 1'
#
loop_
_entity.id
_entity.type
_entity.pdbx_description
1 polymer ?
#
loop_
_entity_poly.entity_id
_entity_poly.type
_entity_poly.pdbx_seq_one_letter_code
_entity_poly.pdbx_strand_id
1 'polypeptide(L)'
;MQGNIACAEGALAAGCNFFGGYPITPSTEVAEHMAVKLPKQNGTFIQMEDEIASMASIIGASWTGARAMTATSGPGFSLMMENIGYAVMTETPCVVVNIQRGGPSTGQPTMAAAGDLSLIHI
;
A
#
# COMPACT_ATOMS: atom_id res chain seq x y z
N MET A 1 -4.72 19.63 5.60
CA MET A 1 -4.36 18.60 4.56
C MET A 1 -5.03 17.29 4.93
N GLN A 2 -5.60 16.62 3.97
CA GLN A 2 -6.20 15.29 4.17
C GLN A 2 -5.13 14.26 4.55
N GLY A 3 -5.44 13.32 5.47
CA GLY A 3 -4.49 12.34 5.96
C GLY A 3 -3.83 11.47 4.87
N ASN A 4 -4.60 11.03 3.87
CA ASN A 4 -4.08 10.26 2.74
C ASN A 4 -3.05 11.06 1.93
N ILE A 5 -3.32 12.34 1.70
CA ILE A 5 -2.39 13.22 0.99
C ILE A 5 -1.13 13.45 1.83
N ALA A 6 -1.29 13.67 3.15
CA ALA A 6 -0.15 13.84 4.05
C ALA A 6 0.74 12.58 4.09
N CYS A 7 0.13 11.40 4.07
CA CYS A 7 0.84 10.12 4.00
C CYS A 7 1.67 10.04 2.71
N ALA A 8 1.07 10.34 1.57
CA ALA A 8 1.76 10.33 0.28
C ALA A 8 2.92 11.35 0.23
N GLU A 9 2.69 12.58 0.69
CA GLU A 9 3.74 13.62 0.73
C GLU A 9 4.88 13.23 1.68
N GLY A 10 4.55 12.63 2.82
CA GLY A 10 5.57 12.11 3.75
C GLY A 10 6.43 11.02 3.13
N ALA A 11 5.82 10.11 2.39
CA ALA A 11 6.53 9.05 1.67
C ALA A 11 7.47 9.63 0.60
N LEU A 12 6.97 10.59 -0.18
CA LEU A 12 7.78 11.27 -1.19
C LEU A 12 8.96 12.03 -0.57
N ALA A 13 8.72 12.73 0.54
CA ALA A 13 9.78 13.42 1.28
C ALA A 13 10.83 12.46 1.85
N ALA A 14 10.43 11.24 2.21
CA ALA A 14 11.34 10.19 2.67
C ALA A 14 12.11 9.50 1.53
N GLY A 15 11.83 9.87 0.29
CA GLY A 15 12.52 9.34 -0.88
C GLY A 15 11.86 8.10 -1.50
N CYS A 16 10.57 7.89 -1.26
CA CYS A 16 9.82 6.85 -1.97
C CYS A 16 9.87 7.12 -3.48
N ASN A 17 10.31 6.13 -4.25
CA ASN A 17 10.48 6.25 -5.69
C ASN A 17 9.78 5.13 -6.49
N PHE A 18 9.08 4.24 -5.83
CA PHE A 18 8.25 3.23 -6.48
C PHE A 18 6.95 3.03 -5.70
N PHE A 19 5.84 3.07 -6.40
CA PHE A 19 4.53 2.74 -5.85
C PHE A 19 3.85 1.72 -6.77
N GLY A 20 3.50 0.59 -6.23
CA GLY A 20 2.64 -0.39 -6.89
C GLY A 20 1.36 -0.55 -6.11
N GLY A 21 0.21 -0.37 -6.75
CA GLY A 21 -1.03 -0.41 -6.02
C GLY A 21 -2.25 -0.75 -6.85
N TYR A 22 -3.32 -1.09 -6.15
CA TYR A 22 -4.65 -1.32 -6.68
C TYR A 22 -5.65 -0.48 -5.89
N PRO A 23 -6.55 0.27 -6.57
CA PRO A 23 -7.44 1.21 -5.88
C PRO A 23 -8.46 0.50 -5.01
N ILE A 24 -8.59 0.99 -3.77
CA ILE A 24 -9.59 0.53 -2.81
C ILE A 24 -9.94 1.68 -1.86
N THR A 25 -11.23 1.92 -1.61
CA THR A 25 -11.69 2.94 -0.66
C THR A 25 -11.36 2.50 0.78
N PRO A 26 -10.82 3.38 1.65
CA PRO A 26 -10.54 4.80 1.45
C PRO A 26 -9.06 5.12 1.15
N SER A 27 -8.27 4.23 0.57
CA SER A 27 -6.85 4.45 0.28
C SER A 27 -6.58 5.02 -1.13
N THR A 28 -7.61 5.19 -1.95
CA THR A 28 -7.47 5.58 -3.36
C THR A 28 -6.73 6.91 -3.53
N GLU A 29 -6.97 7.88 -2.66
CA GLU A 29 -6.32 9.19 -2.75
C GLU A 29 -4.80 9.11 -2.55
N VAL A 30 -4.30 8.13 -1.81
CA VAL A 30 -2.85 7.90 -1.70
C VAL A 30 -2.29 7.51 -3.07
N ALA A 31 -2.93 6.56 -3.73
CA ALA A 31 -2.53 6.09 -5.06
C ALA A 31 -2.62 7.21 -6.12
N GLU A 32 -3.73 7.96 -6.12
CA GLU A 32 -3.93 9.07 -7.05
C GLU A 32 -2.84 10.14 -6.88
N HIS A 33 -2.52 10.51 -5.65
CA HIS A 33 -1.49 11.50 -5.39
C HIS A 33 -0.11 11.01 -5.83
N MET A 34 0.22 9.76 -5.53
CA MET A 34 1.48 9.15 -5.96
C MET A 34 1.57 9.04 -7.49
N ALA A 35 0.46 8.74 -8.18
CA ALA A 35 0.40 8.67 -9.63
C ALA A 35 0.78 10.01 -10.30
N VAL A 36 0.39 11.12 -9.67
CA VAL A 36 0.70 12.47 -10.20
C VAL A 36 2.12 12.91 -9.84
N LYS A 37 2.58 12.60 -8.65
CA LYS A 37 3.84 13.13 -8.09
C LYS A 37 5.07 12.30 -8.46
N LEU A 38 4.99 10.97 -8.41
CA LEU A 38 6.16 10.12 -8.64
C LEU A 38 6.82 10.33 -10.01
N PRO A 39 6.07 10.38 -11.13
CA PRO A 39 6.71 10.61 -12.43
C PRO A 39 7.46 11.94 -12.50
N LYS A 40 6.99 12.97 -11.78
CA LYS A 40 7.64 14.27 -11.73
C LYS A 40 8.96 14.27 -10.96
N GLN A 41 9.17 13.26 -10.13
CA GLN A 41 10.37 13.08 -9.32
C GLN A 41 11.25 11.91 -9.82
N ASN A 42 11.06 11.50 -11.08
CA ASN A 42 11.73 10.36 -11.69
C ASN A 42 11.44 9.02 -10.96
N GLY A 43 10.31 8.94 -10.28
CA GLY A 43 9.82 7.71 -9.67
C GLY A 43 8.88 6.96 -10.61
N THR A 44 8.50 5.75 -10.19
CA THR A 44 7.63 4.86 -10.95
C THR A 44 6.34 4.62 -10.19
N PHE A 45 5.21 4.83 -10.85
CA PHE A 45 3.89 4.44 -10.39
C PHE A 45 3.31 3.39 -11.31
N ILE A 46 2.86 2.27 -10.75
CA ILE A 46 2.21 1.21 -11.51
C ILE A 46 0.90 0.82 -10.82
N GLN A 47 -0.19 0.86 -11.57
CA GLN A 47 -1.44 0.25 -11.12
C GLN A 47 -1.40 -1.23 -11.48
N MET A 48 -1.53 -2.07 -10.48
CA MET A 48 -1.54 -3.51 -10.63
C MET A 48 -2.98 -4.02 -10.78
N GLU A 49 -3.12 -5.28 -11.12
CA GLU A 49 -4.43 -5.93 -11.34
C GLU A 49 -5.16 -6.29 -10.05
N ASP A 50 -4.43 -6.43 -8.93
CA ASP A 50 -4.96 -6.74 -7.61
C ASP A 50 -3.93 -6.43 -6.51
N GLU A 51 -4.30 -6.66 -5.26
CA GLU A 51 -3.44 -6.39 -4.11
C GLU A 51 -2.30 -7.40 -3.98
N ILE A 52 -2.49 -8.63 -4.42
CA ILE A 52 -1.43 -9.67 -4.41
C ILE A 52 -0.31 -9.24 -5.35
N ALA A 53 -0.66 -8.84 -6.57
CA ALA A 53 0.28 -8.32 -7.55
C ALA A 53 0.95 -7.03 -7.06
N SER A 54 0.20 -6.14 -6.41
CA SER A 54 0.72 -4.90 -5.83
C SER A 54 1.82 -5.18 -4.82
N MET A 55 1.59 -6.10 -3.89
CA MET A 55 2.59 -6.47 -2.88
C MET A 55 3.82 -7.13 -3.52
N ALA A 56 3.62 -8.03 -4.49
CA ALA A 56 4.72 -8.66 -5.22
C ALA A 56 5.58 -7.63 -5.97
N SER A 57 4.95 -6.61 -6.57
CA SER A 57 5.66 -5.57 -7.32
C SER A 57 6.57 -4.74 -6.43
N ILE A 58 6.14 -4.36 -5.22
CA ILE A 58 6.98 -3.58 -4.31
C ILE A 58 8.13 -4.42 -3.74
N ILE A 59 7.93 -5.71 -3.54
CA ILE A 59 9.01 -6.62 -3.13
C ILE A 59 10.08 -6.66 -4.23
N GLY A 60 9.69 -6.90 -5.49
CA GLY A 60 10.61 -6.92 -6.61
C GLY A 60 11.33 -5.60 -6.83
N ALA A 61 10.62 -4.48 -6.72
CA ALA A 61 11.21 -3.15 -6.81
C ALA A 61 12.25 -2.91 -5.71
N SER A 62 11.94 -3.33 -4.48
CA SER A 62 12.87 -3.21 -3.35
C SER A 62 14.18 -3.97 -3.61
N TRP A 63 14.12 -5.13 -4.24
CA TRP A 63 15.32 -5.90 -4.57
C TRP A 63 16.23 -5.19 -5.59
N THR A 64 15.69 -4.26 -6.36
CA THR A 64 16.50 -3.41 -7.27
C THR A 64 17.07 -2.16 -6.59
N GLY A 65 16.82 -1.98 -5.30
CA GLY A 65 17.26 -0.83 -4.54
C GLY A 65 16.23 0.31 -4.47
N ALA A 66 15.02 0.13 -4.99
CA ALA A 66 13.97 1.13 -4.90
C ALA A 66 13.40 1.23 -3.47
N ARG A 67 13.00 2.43 -3.08
CA ARG A 67 12.20 2.65 -1.87
C ARG A 67 10.73 2.52 -2.25
N ALA A 68 10.22 1.31 -2.07
CA ALA A 68 8.93 0.90 -2.59
C ALA A 68 7.85 0.91 -1.51
N MET A 69 6.65 1.34 -1.91
CA MET A 69 5.48 1.26 -1.04
C MET A 69 4.22 0.88 -1.81
N THR A 70 3.24 0.43 -1.07
CA THR A 70 1.85 0.28 -1.50
C THR A 70 0.91 0.81 -0.43
N ALA A 71 -0.31 1.13 -0.83
CA ALA A 71 -1.38 1.50 0.09
C ALA A 71 -2.63 0.71 -0.23
N THR A 72 -3.31 0.24 0.79
CA THR A 72 -4.51 -0.58 0.66
C THR A 72 -5.46 -0.35 1.84
N SER A 73 -6.51 -1.10 1.91
CA SER A 73 -7.47 -1.09 3.01
C SER A 73 -8.10 -2.47 3.18
N GLY A 74 -8.59 -2.76 4.36
CA GLY A 74 -9.44 -3.90 4.69
C GLY A 74 -9.13 -5.20 3.94
N PRO A 75 -10.00 -5.61 3.01
CA PRO A 75 -9.83 -6.87 2.30
C PRO A 75 -8.56 -6.94 1.45
N GLY A 76 -8.08 -5.80 0.93
CA GLY A 76 -6.82 -5.77 0.19
C GLY A 76 -5.63 -6.07 1.08
N PHE A 77 -5.63 -5.57 2.32
CA PHE A 77 -4.60 -5.89 3.29
C PHE A 77 -4.60 -7.40 3.63
N SER A 78 -5.77 -7.99 3.78
CA SER A 78 -5.90 -9.44 4.01
C SER A 78 -5.31 -10.25 2.85
N LEU A 79 -5.53 -9.82 1.62
CA LEU A 79 -4.96 -10.48 0.43
C LEU A 79 -3.44 -10.38 0.35
N MET A 80 -2.83 -9.40 1.01
CA MET A 80 -1.38 -9.21 1.01
C MET A 80 -0.65 -10.09 2.03
N MET A 81 -1.34 -10.81 2.91
CA MET A 81 -0.74 -11.51 4.05
C MET A 81 0.35 -12.50 3.65
N GLU A 82 0.11 -13.30 2.62
CA GLU A 82 1.12 -14.25 2.11
C GLU A 82 2.41 -13.55 1.70
N ASN A 83 2.28 -12.50 0.90
CA ASN A 83 3.45 -11.77 0.41
C ASN A 83 4.11 -10.90 1.49
N ILE A 84 3.35 -10.43 2.48
CA ILE A 84 3.94 -9.76 3.65
C ILE A 84 4.81 -10.76 4.43
N GLY A 85 4.32 -11.96 4.65
CA GLY A 85 5.11 -13.04 5.25
C GLY A 85 6.37 -13.35 4.46
N TYR A 86 6.26 -13.39 3.14
CA TYR A 86 7.40 -13.58 2.24
C TYR A 86 8.43 -12.45 2.37
N ALA A 87 7.98 -11.20 2.40
CA ALA A 87 8.87 -10.05 2.59
C ALA A 87 9.61 -10.12 3.93
N VAL A 88 8.95 -10.56 4.99
CA VAL A 88 9.58 -10.76 6.31
C VAL A 88 10.65 -11.86 6.22
N MET A 89 10.33 -13.00 5.63
CA MET A 89 11.27 -14.13 5.52
C MET A 89 12.49 -13.80 4.66
N THR A 90 12.32 -12.95 3.65
CA THR A 90 13.43 -12.53 2.76
C THR A 90 14.12 -11.24 3.22
N GLU A 91 13.69 -10.68 4.36
CA GLU A 91 14.21 -9.42 4.90
C GLU A 91 14.14 -8.27 3.88
N THR A 92 13.04 -8.21 3.13
CA THR A 92 12.86 -7.22 2.06
C THR A 92 12.25 -5.93 2.63
N PRO A 93 12.97 -4.80 2.60
CA PRO A 93 12.45 -3.53 3.09
C PRO A 93 11.40 -2.95 2.13
N CYS A 94 10.18 -2.80 2.61
CA CYS A 94 9.09 -2.16 1.87
C CYS A 94 8.09 -1.57 2.86
N VAL A 95 7.23 -0.68 2.38
CA VAL A 95 6.20 -0.04 3.21
C VAL A 95 4.82 -0.41 2.69
N VAL A 96 3.99 -0.93 3.59
CA VAL A 96 2.59 -1.21 3.33
C VAL A 96 1.75 -0.30 4.23
N VAL A 97 0.93 0.54 3.63
CA VAL A 97 0.05 1.45 4.34
C VAL A 97 -1.36 0.87 4.32
N ASN A 98 -1.92 0.62 5.50
CA ASN A 98 -3.29 0.19 5.65
C ASN A 98 -4.16 1.36 6.12
N ILE A 99 -4.98 1.88 5.23
CA ILE A 99 -5.99 2.88 5.55
C ILE A 99 -7.22 2.13 6.02
N GLN A 100 -7.45 2.12 7.31
CA GLN A 100 -8.42 1.26 7.98
C GLN A 100 -9.86 1.57 7.57
N ARG A 101 -10.67 0.54 7.47
CA ARG A 101 -12.12 0.62 7.30
C ARG A 101 -12.83 -0.47 8.08
N GLY A 102 -14.14 -0.34 8.24
CA GLY A 102 -14.94 -1.36 8.92
C GLY A 102 -14.86 -2.70 8.21
N GLY A 103 -14.38 -3.71 8.90
CA GLY A 103 -14.29 -5.11 8.44
C GLY A 103 -15.10 -6.02 9.34
N PRO A 104 -14.99 -7.34 9.20
CA PRO A 104 -14.11 -8.08 8.27
C PRO A 104 -14.62 -8.14 6.83
N SER A 105 -13.82 -8.75 5.95
CA SER A 105 -14.10 -8.92 4.50
C SER A 105 -14.32 -7.58 3.81
N THR A 106 -15.29 -7.49 2.90
CA THR A 106 -15.62 -6.24 2.20
C THR A 106 -15.98 -5.10 3.17
N GLY A 107 -16.64 -5.42 4.28
CA GLY A 107 -16.90 -4.48 5.35
C GLY A 107 -17.64 -3.22 4.95
N GLN A 108 -17.28 -2.11 5.59
CA GLN A 108 -17.91 -0.81 5.40
C GLN A 108 -16.87 0.22 4.97
N PRO A 109 -16.76 0.52 3.66
CA PRO A 109 -15.66 1.32 3.11
C PRO A 109 -15.51 2.73 3.68
N THR A 110 -16.59 3.31 4.19
CA THR A 110 -16.60 4.69 4.71
C THR A 110 -16.55 4.77 6.23
N MET A 111 -16.47 3.63 6.92
CA MET A 111 -16.42 3.59 8.39
C MET A 111 -15.07 3.10 8.87
N ALA A 112 -14.38 3.93 9.64
CA ALA A 112 -13.08 3.59 10.20
C ALA A 112 -13.19 2.52 11.29
N ALA A 113 -12.42 1.45 11.16
CA ALA A 113 -12.28 0.41 12.16
C ALA A 113 -11.00 -0.38 11.88
N ALA A 114 -10.56 -1.20 12.82
CA ALA A 114 -9.33 -1.97 12.74
C ALA A 114 -9.58 -3.48 12.67
N GLY A 115 -10.75 -3.90 12.21
CA GLY A 115 -11.14 -5.31 12.16
C GLY A 115 -10.23 -6.18 11.30
N ASP A 116 -9.69 -5.64 10.22
CA ASP A 116 -8.75 -6.31 9.34
C ASP A 116 -7.42 -6.62 10.03
N LEU A 117 -6.98 -5.78 10.97
CA LEU A 117 -5.75 -6.02 11.73
C LEU A 117 -5.88 -7.16 12.72
N SER A 118 -7.08 -7.42 13.24
CA SER A 118 -7.31 -8.51 14.17
C SER A 118 -7.17 -9.89 13.51
N LEU A 119 -7.37 -9.98 12.21
CA LEU A 119 -7.21 -11.24 11.46
C LEU A 119 -5.75 -11.71 11.38
N ILE A 120 -4.81 -10.80 11.56
CA ILE A 120 -3.37 -11.14 11.53
C ILE A 120 -2.97 -11.94 12.77
N HIS A 121 -3.68 -11.79 13.85
CA HIS A 121 -3.35 -12.38 15.15
C HIS A 121 -4.10 -13.67 15.46
N ILE A 122 -4.95 -14.09 14.55
CA ILE A 122 -5.67 -15.36 14.65
C ILE A 122 -4.86 -16.45 13.99
#